data_a89cb089d41985953a3ec1f2da2188a1
#
_entry.id   a89cb089d41985953a3ec1f2da2188a1
#
_cell.length_a   1.000
_cell.length_b   1.000
_cell.length_c   1.000
_cell.angle_alpha   90.00
_cell.angle_beta   90.00
_cell.angle_gamma   90.00
#
_symmetry.space_group_name_H-M   'P 1'
#
loop_
_entity.id
_entity.type
_entity.pdbx_description
1 polymer ?
#
loop_
_entity_poly.entity_id
_entity_poly.type
_entity_poly.pdbx_seq_one_letter_code
_entity_poly.pdbx_strand_id
1 'polypeptide(L)'
;MNLNFGNPLWFAALLLIPVVWYFYRKSIKKKKSLAIKFSNISLIKEAGMGKSRAKEVLFYMNILLVALLVTALADPHIPLKQTKEGVNVVMVMDVSGSMAANDYKPTRLEAAKESAKILIKELNNKDNSGIVIFSSGATTSAYLSPFKDKVIEKLSGIKQTEGETSLGDGLALAVDMATSIPNKKKVIVLMSDGVNNAGVISPDDAISYAKTNNIQVYTVGIGSNEKVILGYDWFGRPQYAELDEATLQKVAKETNGQYFKSVDSGTLEKIYQRASTKNRT
;
A
#
# COMPACT_ATOMS: atom_id res chain seq x y z
N MET A 1 -10.14 -8.17 20.03
CA MET A 1 -9.26 -9.02 19.21
C MET A 1 -10.12 -10.12 18.61
N ASN A 2 -10.31 -10.13 17.31
CA ASN A 2 -11.13 -11.17 16.64
C ASN A 2 -10.18 -12.24 16.12
N LEU A 3 -10.36 -13.46 16.66
CA LEU A 3 -9.64 -14.64 16.19
C LEU A 3 -10.30 -15.13 14.90
N ASN A 4 -9.58 -15.17 13.82
CA ASN A 4 -10.05 -15.71 12.55
C ASN A 4 -9.42 -17.09 12.30
N PHE A 5 -10.14 -17.93 11.56
CA PHE A 5 -9.69 -19.26 11.16
C PHE A 5 -9.60 -19.30 9.63
N GLY A 6 -8.41 -19.62 9.10
CA GLY A 6 -8.19 -19.70 7.66
C GLY A 6 -9.01 -20.81 6.99
N ASN A 7 -9.15 -21.94 7.68
CA ASN A 7 -9.87 -23.11 7.17
C ASN A 7 -10.85 -23.69 8.20
N PRO A 8 -11.97 -23.01 8.49
CA PRO A 8 -12.92 -23.43 9.54
C PRO A 8 -13.57 -24.80 9.28
N LEU A 9 -13.56 -25.28 8.04
CA LEU A 9 -14.11 -26.60 7.67
C LEU A 9 -13.43 -27.76 8.40
N TRP A 10 -12.16 -27.59 8.83
CA TRP A 10 -11.48 -28.64 9.59
C TRP A 10 -12.11 -28.95 10.94
N PHE A 11 -12.88 -28.03 11.52
CA PHE A 11 -13.63 -28.31 12.76
C PHE A 11 -14.69 -29.41 12.56
N ALA A 12 -15.15 -29.68 11.34
CA ALA A 12 -16.04 -30.80 11.05
C ALA A 12 -15.39 -32.15 11.40
N ALA A 13 -14.06 -32.25 11.35
CA ALA A 13 -13.33 -33.45 11.76
C ALA A 13 -13.48 -33.77 13.26
N LEU A 14 -13.79 -32.77 14.12
CA LEU A 14 -14.08 -33.00 15.54
C LEU A 14 -15.36 -33.82 15.76
N LEU A 15 -16.29 -33.81 14.80
CA LEU A 15 -17.50 -34.64 14.86
C LEU A 15 -17.17 -36.14 14.79
N LEU A 16 -15.99 -36.53 14.36
CA LEU A 16 -15.54 -37.93 14.36
C LEU A 16 -15.14 -38.40 15.77
N ILE A 17 -14.80 -37.51 16.70
CA ILE A 17 -14.37 -37.85 18.06
C ILE A 17 -15.44 -38.67 18.80
N PRO A 18 -16.73 -38.27 18.89
CA PRO A 18 -17.76 -39.04 19.54
C PRO A 18 -17.97 -40.40 18.87
N VAL A 19 -17.82 -40.54 17.58
CA VAL A 19 -17.92 -41.80 16.84
C VAL A 19 -16.80 -42.76 17.25
N VAL A 20 -15.53 -42.27 17.27
CA VAL A 20 -14.36 -43.03 17.71
C VAL A 20 -14.54 -43.45 19.19
N TRP A 21 -15.01 -42.55 20.04
CA TRP A 21 -15.30 -42.85 21.47
C TRP A 21 -16.34 -43.93 21.64
N TYR A 22 -17.45 -43.89 20.84
CA TYR A 22 -18.48 -44.92 20.85
C TYR A 22 -17.93 -46.30 20.49
N PHE A 23 -17.14 -46.40 19.41
CA PHE A 23 -16.54 -47.67 18.99
C PHE A 23 -15.49 -48.18 19.99
N TYR A 24 -14.73 -47.30 20.60
CA TYR A 24 -13.77 -47.65 21.66
C TYR A 24 -14.51 -48.26 22.85
N ARG A 25 -15.55 -47.63 23.36
CA ARG A 25 -16.37 -48.19 24.48
C ARG A 25 -17.00 -49.53 24.13
N LYS A 26 -17.53 -49.69 22.90
CA LYS A 26 -18.08 -50.96 22.44
C LYS A 26 -17.03 -52.05 22.36
N SER A 27 -15.81 -51.75 21.91
CA SER A 27 -14.68 -52.68 21.86
C SER A 27 -14.25 -53.16 23.25
N ILE A 28 -14.20 -52.26 24.24
CA ILE A 28 -13.88 -52.62 25.62
C ILE A 28 -14.95 -53.54 26.21
N LYS A 29 -16.22 -53.29 25.95
CA LYS A 29 -17.33 -54.16 26.42
C LYS A 29 -17.23 -55.59 25.83
N LYS A 30 -16.89 -55.72 24.55
CA LYS A 30 -16.69 -57.03 23.90
C LYS A 30 -15.50 -57.79 24.48
N LYS A 31 -14.38 -57.14 24.80
CA LYS A 31 -13.20 -57.77 25.40
C LYS A 31 -13.45 -58.30 26.81
N LYS A 32 -14.40 -57.73 27.58
CA LYS A 32 -14.80 -58.24 28.88
C LYS A 32 -15.60 -59.54 28.79
N SER A 33 -16.27 -59.86 27.70
CA SER A 33 -17.04 -61.08 27.48
C SER A 33 -16.15 -62.30 27.08
N LEU A 34 -14.91 -62.05 26.65
CA LEU A 34 -13.93 -63.08 26.28
C LEU A 34 -12.98 -63.38 27.43
N ALA A 35 -13.36 -63.10 28.68
CA ALA A 35 -12.53 -63.45 29.85
C ALA A 35 -12.46 -64.97 30.00
N ILE A 36 -11.27 -65.52 29.76
CA ILE A 36 -10.94 -66.93 30.00
C ILE A 36 -11.04 -67.17 31.52
N LYS A 37 -11.84 -68.15 31.90
CA LYS A 37 -11.96 -68.57 33.30
C LYS A 37 -10.67 -69.29 33.69
N PHE A 38 -9.76 -68.60 34.38
CA PHE A 38 -8.65 -69.24 35.05
C PHE A 38 -9.07 -69.81 36.40
N SER A 39 -8.69 -71.03 36.66
CA SER A 39 -9.06 -71.74 37.92
C SER A 39 -8.30 -71.25 39.16
N ASN A 40 -7.34 -70.38 39.03
CA ASN A 40 -6.56 -69.89 40.19
C ASN A 40 -6.41 -68.36 40.16
N ILE A 41 -7.31 -67.64 40.84
CA ILE A 41 -7.39 -66.20 40.91
C ILE A 41 -6.32 -65.61 41.84
N SER A 42 -5.72 -66.42 42.75
CA SER A 42 -4.74 -65.94 43.72
C SER A 42 -3.44 -65.51 43.05
N LEU A 43 -2.94 -66.23 42.07
CA LEU A 43 -1.72 -65.94 41.33
C LEU A 43 -1.80 -64.65 40.51
N ILE A 44 -3.01 -64.25 40.05
CA ILE A 44 -3.20 -63.02 39.29
C ILE A 44 -3.24 -61.80 40.21
N LYS A 45 -3.68 -61.96 41.46
CA LYS A 45 -3.64 -60.87 42.47
C LYS A 45 -2.21 -60.62 42.96
N GLU A 46 -1.39 -61.61 43.11
CA GLU A 46 0.02 -61.48 43.50
C GLU A 46 0.89 -60.87 42.38
N ALA A 47 0.54 -61.11 41.12
CA ALA A 47 1.25 -60.52 39.96
C ALA A 47 1.01 -59.02 39.78
N GLY A 48 0.27 -58.36 40.72
CA GLY A 48 0.10 -56.91 40.70
C GLY A 48 -0.64 -56.32 39.46
N MET A 49 -1.38 -57.13 38.71
CA MET A 49 -2.13 -56.65 37.56
C MET A 49 -3.41 -55.89 38.03
N GLY A 50 -3.20 -54.82 38.81
CA GLY A 50 -4.19 -53.81 39.05
C GLY A 50 -4.69 -53.24 37.73
N LYS A 51 -5.97 -52.83 37.66
CA LYS A 51 -6.54 -52.12 36.49
C LYS A 51 -5.61 -50.99 36.08
N SER A 52 -4.77 -51.24 35.10
CA SER A 52 -3.87 -50.20 34.59
C SER A 52 -4.74 -49.09 33.95
N ARG A 53 -4.84 -47.95 34.61
CA ARG A 53 -5.43 -46.75 34.08
C ARG A 53 -4.67 -46.22 32.87
N ALA A 54 -3.48 -46.71 32.62
CA ALA A 54 -2.59 -46.32 31.55
C ALA A 54 -3.29 -46.38 30.17
N LYS A 55 -4.07 -47.39 29.90
CA LYS A 55 -4.82 -47.53 28.62
C LYS A 55 -5.91 -46.46 28.46
N GLU A 56 -6.57 -46.05 29.53
CA GLU A 56 -7.56 -45.00 29.51
C GLU A 56 -6.88 -43.62 29.32
N VAL A 57 -5.77 -43.40 30.03
CA VAL A 57 -4.97 -42.17 29.89
C VAL A 57 -4.45 -42.03 28.48
N LEU A 58 -3.85 -43.08 27.91
CA LEU A 58 -3.35 -43.07 26.52
C LEU A 58 -4.47 -42.78 25.51
N PHE A 59 -5.68 -43.30 25.73
CA PHE A 59 -6.81 -43.04 24.87
C PHE A 59 -7.22 -41.54 24.90
N TYR A 60 -7.33 -40.94 26.08
CA TYR A 60 -7.67 -39.54 26.21
C TYR A 60 -6.58 -38.63 25.72
N MET A 61 -5.30 -39.03 25.89
CA MET A 61 -4.17 -38.30 25.30
C MET A 61 -4.23 -38.29 23.76
N ASN A 62 -4.59 -39.43 23.15
CA ASN A 62 -4.76 -39.46 21.67
C ASN A 62 -5.94 -38.59 21.20
N ILE A 63 -7.06 -38.55 21.92
CA ILE A 63 -8.17 -37.64 21.60
C ILE A 63 -7.72 -36.17 21.68
N LEU A 64 -6.98 -35.83 22.75
CA LEU A 64 -6.43 -34.46 22.91
C LEU A 64 -5.51 -34.12 21.78
N LEU A 65 -4.63 -35.03 21.38
CA LEU A 65 -3.69 -34.83 20.26
C LEU A 65 -4.43 -34.59 18.95
N VAL A 66 -5.46 -35.37 18.65
CA VAL A 66 -6.30 -35.17 17.46
C VAL A 66 -7.02 -33.83 17.51
N ALA A 67 -7.55 -33.42 18.66
CA ALA A 67 -8.20 -32.13 18.81
C ALA A 67 -7.23 -30.97 18.58
N LEU A 68 -6.01 -31.05 19.11
CA LEU A 68 -4.95 -30.06 18.89
C LEU A 68 -4.51 -30.02 17.42
N LEU A 69 -4.41 -31.18 16.77
CA LEU A 69 -4.07 -31.24 15.35
C LEU A 69 -5.14 -30.62 14.46
N VAL A 70 -6.41 -30.87 14.76
CA VAL A 70 -7.54 -30.24 14.04
C VAL A 70 -7.56 -28.73 14.25
N THR A 71 -7.31 -28.27 15.49
CA THR A 71 -7.21 -26.81 15.73
C THR A 71 -6.03 -26.16 15.00
N ALA A 72 -4.90 -26.86 14.91
CA ALA A 72 -3.75 -26.39 14.13
C ALA A 72 -4.06 -26.33 12.62
N LEU A 73 -4.77 -27.33 12.07
CA LEU A 73 -5.19 -27.35 10.66
C LEU A 73 -6.27 -26.31 10.33
N ALA A 74 -7.04 -25.87 11.34
CA ALA A 74 -8.01 -24.77 11.19
C ALA A 74 -7.33 -23.42 10.99
N ASP A 75 -5.98 -23.34 11.11
CA ASP A 75 -5.17 -22.15 10.91
C ASP A 75 -5.69 -20.94 11.72
N PRO A 76 -5.64 -21.00 13.08
CA PRO A 76 -6.04 -19.88 13.92
C PRO A 76 -5.05 -18.73 13.76
N HIS A 77 -5.50 -17.59 13.24
CA HIS A 77 -4.68 -16.40 13.09
C HIS A 77 -5.40 -15.14 13.54
N ILE A 78 -4.65 -14.24 14.08
CA ILE A 78 -5.11 -12.89 14.40
C ILE A 78 -4.68 -11.98 13.26
N PRO A 79 -5.60 -11.42 12.47
CA PRO A 79 -5.23 -10.46 11.44
C PRO A 79 -4.66 -9.21 12.11
N LEU A 80 -3.35 -9.13 12.23
CA LEU A 80 -2.67 -7.92 12.64
C LEU A 80 -2.75 -6.96 11.46
N LYS A 81 -3.61 -5.93 11.55
CA LYS A 81 -3.51 -4.76 10.68
C LYS A 81 -2.20 -4.05 11.03
N GLN A 82 -1.09 -4.53 10.51
CA GLN A 82 0.15 -3.77 10.55
C GLN A 82 -0.02 -2.59 9.60
N THR A 83 -0.39 -1.44 10.12
CA THR A 83 -0.10 -0.18 9.45
C THR A 83 1.40 -0.05 9.43
N LYS A 84 2.00 -0.28 8.26
CA LYS A 84 3.43 0.00 8.09
C LYS A 84 3.63 1.49 8.37
N GLU A 85 4.48 1.81 9.33
CA GLU A 85 4.86 3.19 9.58
C GLU A 85 5.52 3.78 8.32
N GLY A 86 5.29 5.07 8.08
CA GLY A 86 5.80 5.80 6.93
C GLY A 86 4.74 6.12 5.88
N VAL A 87 5.14 6.90 4.93
CA VAL A 87 4.30 7.45 3.85
C VAL A 87 4.88 7.01 2.50
N ASN A 88 4.02 6.71 1.53
CA ASN A 88 4.39 6.62 0.13
C ASN A 88 4.16 7.99 -0.51
N VAL A 89 5.21 8.66 -0.94
CA VAL A 89 5.15 9.97 -1.60
C VAL A 89 5.51 9.77 -3.07
N VAL A 90 4.57 10.06 -3.96
CA VAL A 90 4.79 10.04 -5.40
C VAL A 90 4.82 11.49 -5.89
N MET A 91 5.95 11.90 -6.44
CA MET A 91 6.08 13.19 -7.11
C MET A 91 5.71 13.03 -8.57
N VAL A 92 4.80 13.87 -9.04
CA VAL A 92 4.34 13.92 -10.43
C VAL A 92 4.83 15.22 -11.02
N MET A 93 5.69 15.11 -12.01
CA MET A 93 6.38 16.27 -12.58
C MET A 93 6.00 16.44 -14.03
N ASP A 94 5.56 17.62 -14.34
CA ASP A 94 5.38 18.09 -15.71
C ASP A 94 6.75 18.31 -16.37
N VAL A 95 6.94 17.72 -17.54
CA VAL A 95 8.14 17.90 -18.35
C VAL A 95 7.81 18.40 -19.75
N SER A 96 6.58 18.91 -19.96
CA SER A 96 6.09 19.46 -21.23
C SER A 96 6.83 20.72 -21.66
N GLY A 97 6.55 21.18 -22.88
CA GLY A 97 7.20 22.34 -23.47
C GLY A 97 7.11 23.62 -22.64
N SER A 98 5.99 23.86 -21.95
CA SER A 98 5.78 25.04 -21.10
C SER A 98 6.73 25.11 -19.89
N MET A 99 7.25 23.97 -19.44
CA MET A 99 8.20 23.89 -18.33
C MET A 99 9.62 24.39 -18.69
N ALA A 100 9.87 24.72 -19.97
CA ALA A 100 11.08 25.41 -20.40
C ALA A 100 11.08 26.91 -20.06
N ALA A 101 9.95 27.49 -19.72
CA ALA A 101 9.84 28.89 -19.39
C ALA A 101 10.81 29.29 -18.28
N ASN A 102 11.37 30.52 -18.41
CA ASN A 102 12.42 31.05 -17.53
C ASN A 102 11.90 32.10 -16.52
N ASP A 103 10.60 32.17 -16.32
CA ASP A 103 9.96 32.96 -15.26
C ASP A 103 10.34 32.45 -13.85
N TYR A 104 10.74 31.18 -13.77
CA TYR A 104 11.46 30.59 -12.64
C TYR A 104 12.90 30.28 -13.06
N LYS A 105 13.88 30.73 -12.28
CA LYS A 105 15.30 30.50 -12.63
C LYS A 105 15.81 29.16 -12.15
N PRO A 106 16.58 28.40 -12.97
CA PRO A 106 16.90 28.70 -14.37
C PRO A 106 15.73 28.44 -15.33
N THR A 107 14.87 27.44 -15.05
CA THR A 107 13.62 27.14 -15.76
C THR A 107 12.58 26.62 -14.75
N ARG A 108 11.31 26.57 -15.15
CA ARG A 108 10.23 25.96 -14.33
C ARG A 108 10.57 24.52 -13.94
N LEU A 109 11.07 23.70 -14.87
CA LEU A 109 11.45 22.32 -14.61
C LEU A 109 12.58 22.21 -13.59
N GLU A 110 13.62 23.01 -13.70
CA GLU A 110 14.74 22.96 -12.75
C GLU A 110 14.29 23.43 -11.35
N ALA A 111 13.41 24.42 -11.26
CA ALA A 111 12.81 24.83 -9.99
C ALA A 111 11.96 23.69 -9.36
N ALA A 112 11.17 22.97 -10.18
CA ALA A 112 10.44 21.79 -9.75
C ALA A 112 11.36 20.67 -9.24
N LYS A 113 12.45 20.39 -9.96
CA LYS A 113 13.44 19.38 -9.58
C LYS A 113 14.13 19.71 -8.25
N GLU A 114 14.55 20.95 -8.06
CA GLU A 114 15.19 21.35 -6.79
C GLU A 114 14.21 21.19 -5.62
N SER A 115 12.98 21.56 -5.82
CA SER A 115 11.92 21.40 -4.81
C SER A 115 11.61 19.94 -4.50
N ALA A 116 11.49 19.10 -5.52
CA ALA A 116 11.32 17.66 -5.34
C ALA A 116 12.51 17.06 -4.57
N LYS A 117 13.74 17.50 -4.85
CA LYS A 117 14.94 17.07 -4.16
C LYS A 117 14.96 17.47 -2.68
N ILE A 118 14.50 18.68 -2.35
CA ILE A 118 14.34 19.12 -0.95
C ILE A 118 13.32 18.21 -0.27
N LEU A 119 12.16 17.98 -0.88
CA LEU A 119 11.13 17.11 -0.31
C LEU A 119 11.64 15.69 -0.06
N ILE A 120 12.37 15.08 -1.01
CA ILE A 120 12.94 13.73 -0.83
C ILE A 120 13.90 13.68 0.35
N LYS A 121 14.73 14.71 0.52
CA LYS A 121 15.69 14.78 1.64
C LYS A 121 15.02 14.84 2.99
N GLU A 122 13.89 15.56 3.11
CA GLU A 122 13.12 15.72 4.34
C GLU A 122 12.33 14.46 4.76
N LEU A 123 12.06 13.52 3.84
CA LEU A 123 11.36 12.28 4.15
C LEU A 123 12.12 11.48 5.23
N ASN A 124 11.41 10.71 6.04
CA ASN A 124 12.02 9.77 7.01
C ASN A 124 12.55 8.51 6.33
N ASN A 125 13.40 7.76 7.02
CA ASN A 125 13.93 6.47 6.51
C ASN A 125 12.86 5.39 6.32
N LYS A 126 11.67 5.58 6.90
CA LYS A 126 10.53 4.66 6.76
C LYS A 126 9.62 5.04 5.59
N ASP A 127 9.82 6.22 5.00
CA ASP A 127 9.04 6.72 3.88
C ASP A 127 9.61 6.19 2.57
N ASN A 128 8.73 6.06 1.57
CA ASN A 128 9.14 5.76 0.21
C ASN A 128 8.86 6.96 -0.68
N SER A 129 9.76 7.22 -1.61
CA SER A 129 9.57 8.22 -2.67
C SER A 129 9.63 7.60 -4.04
N GLY A 130 8.79 8.08 -4.95
CA GLY A 130 8.77 7.71 -6.36
C GLY A 130 8.54 8.92 -7.25
N ILE A 131 8.84 8.80 -8.54
CA ILE A 131 8.71 9.88 -9.50
C ILE A 131 8.00 9.39 -10.75
N VAL A 132 6.93 10.08 -11.10
CA VAL A 132 6.24 10.00 -12.38
C VAL A 132 6.50 11.29 -13.14
N ILE A 133 6.78 11.21 -14.41
CA ILE A 133 6.88 12.37 -15.30
C ILE A 133 5.81 12.26 -16.39
N PHE A 134 5.32 13.39 -16.85
CA PHE A 134 4.35 13.43 -17.93
C PHE A 134 4.61 14.60 -18.90
N SER A 135 4.26 14.36 -20.13
CA SER A 135 4.16 15.34 -21.22
C SER A 135 3.00 14.92 -22.13
N SER A 136 3.20 14.55 -23.36
CA SER A 136 2.14 13.96 -24.23
C SER A 136 1.62 12.61 -23.75
N GLY A 137 2.26 12.00 -22.75
CA GLY A 137 1.88 10.80 -22.02
C GLY A 137 2.66 10.72 -20.71
N ALA A 138 2.34 9.74 -19.88
CA ALA A 138 2.97 9.57 -18.58
C ALA A 138 3.91 8.36 -18.53
N THR A 139 5.02 8.48 -17.77
CA THR A 139 5.96 7.40 -17.54
C THR A 139 6.58 7.46 -16.15
N THR A 140 7.03 6.30 -15.65
CA THR A 140 7.73 6.20 -14.38
C THR A 140 9.21 6.50 -14.55
N SER A 141 9.70 7.56 -13.89
CA SER A 141 11.12 7.88 -13.81
C SER A 141 11.83 7.14 -12.69
N ALA A 142 11.18 7.05 -11.52
CA ALA A 142 11.66 6.25 -10.38
C ALA A 142 10.51 5.56 -9.67
N TYR A 143 10.60 4.25 -9.46
CA TYR A 143 9.64 3.50 -8.65
C TYR A 143 9.77 3.87 -7.17
N LEU A 144 8.69 3.61 -6.40
CA LEU A 144 8.72 3.81 -4.94
C LEU A 144 9.88 3.06 -4.29
N SER A 145 10.75 3.83 -3.64
CA SER A 145 11.97 3.33 -3.00
C SER A 145 12.24 4.07 -1.68
N PRO A 146 12.73 3.38 -0.64
CA PRO A 146 13.23 4.02 0.57
C PRO A 146 14.63 4.62 0.38
N PHE A 147 15.32 4.32 -0.73
CA PHE A 147 16.68 4.77 -1.03
C PHE A 147 16.65 6.14 -1.71
N LYS A 148 16.68 7.20 -0.91
CA LYS A 148 16.58 8.61 -1.36
C LYS A 148 17.60 8.96 -2.44
N ASP A 149 18.84 8.53 -2.28
CA ASP A 149 19.93 8.88 -3.21
C ASP A 149 19.66 8.35 -4.62
N LYS A 150 19.13 7.13 -4.76
CA LYS A 150 18.75 6.56 -6.06
C LYS A 150 17.61 7.34 -6.72
N VAL A 151 16.65 7.80 -5.92
CA VAL A 151 15.53 8.60 -6.44
C VAL A 151 16.02 9.98 -6.86
N ILE A 152 16.92 10.60 -6.08
CA ILE A 152 17.54 11.90 -6.42
C ILE A 152 18.41 11.78 -7.69
N GLU A 153 19.13 10.68 -7.87
CA GLU A 153 19.90 10.43 -9.11
C GLU A 153 18.97 10.40 -10.33
N LYS A 154 17.86 9.65 -10.24
CA LYS A 154 16.83 9.61 -11.30
C LYS A 154 16.19 10.98 -11.55
N LEU A 155 15.89 11.72 -10.48
CA LEU A 155 15.37 13.09 -10.55
C LEU A 155 16.33 14.01 -11.35
N SER A 156 17.61 13.92 -11.06
CA SER A 156 18.63 14.75 -11.74
C SER A 156 18.72 14.47 -13.23
N GLY A 157 18.46 13.22 -13.64
CA GLY A 157 18.46 12.79 -15.03
C GLY A 157 17.23 13.21 -15.85
N ILE A 158 16.18 13.74 -15.22
CA ILE A 158 14.97 14.18 -15.91
C ILE A 158 15.30 15.38 -16.81
N LYS A 159 14.88 15.28 -18.06
CA LYS A 159 15.03 16.34 -19.07
C LYS A 159 13.65 16.78 -19.52
N GLN A 160 13.55 18.02 -19.90
CA GLN A 160 12.36 18.54 -20.57
C GLN A 160 12.16 17.82 -21.90
N THR A 161 10.91 17.62 -22.28
CA THR A 161 10.50 17.05 -23.56
C THR A 161 9.65 18.06 -24.32
N GLU A 162 9.83 18.09 -25.64
CA GLU A 162 8.91 18.79 -26.52
C GLU A 162 7.63 17.96 -26.60
N GLY A 163 6.51 18.50 -26.11
CA GLY A 163 5.24 17.78 -26.11
C GLY A 163 4.12 18.55 -25.42
N GLU A 164 2.93 18.07 -25.63
CA GLU A 164 1.71 18.52 -24.98
C GLU A 164 1.67 18.06 -23.52
N THR A 165 0.60 18.36 -22.79
CA THR A 165 0.51 18.11 -21.35
C THR A 165 -0.67 17.16 -21.05
N SER A 166 -0.37 15.94 -20.60
CA SER A 166 -1.34 14.92 -20.20
C SER A 166 -1.40 14.76 -18.66
N LEU A 167 -1.91 15.77 -17.98
CA LEU A 167 -1.99 15.82 -16.52
C LEU A 167 -2.79 14.64 -15.95
N GLY A 168 -3.91 14.27 -16.60
CA GLY A 168 -4.75 13.16 -16.18
C GLY A 168 -4.02 11.82 -16.20
N ASP A 169 -3.25 11.53 -17.28
CA ASP A 169 -2.45 10.30 -17.38
C ASP A 169 -1.35 10.28 -16.30
N GLY A 170 -0.67 11.42 -16.07
CA GLY A 170 0.34 11.56 -15.03
C GLY A 170 -0.20 11.27 -13.64
N LEU A 171 -1.36 11.85 -13.32
CA LEU A 171 -2.01 11.64 -12.02
C LEU A 171 -2.49 10.20 -11.86
N ALA A 172 -3.09 9.59 -12.88
CA ALA A 172 -3.55 8.21 -12.83
C ALA A 172 -2.40 7.22 -12.61
N LEU A 173 -1.28 7.38 -13.34
CA LEU A 173 -0.08 6.55 -13.16
C LEU A 173 0.52 6.71 -11.75
N ALA A 174 0.45 7.93 -11.18
CA ALA A 174 0.91 8.17 -9.81
C ALA A 174 0.01 7.49 -8.76
N VAL A 175 -1.29 7.40 -9.00
CA VAL A 175 -2.22 6.65 -8.15
C VAL A 175 -1.85 5.17 -8.14
N ASP A 176 -1.58 4.58 -9.31
CA ASP A 176 -1.15 3.18 -9.42
C ASP A 176 0.17 2.97 -8.66
N MET A 177 1.14 3.84 -8.87
CA MET A 177 2.42 3.76 -8.15
C MET A 177 2.22 3.90 -6.64
N ALA A 178 1.43 4.85 -6.17
CA ALA A 178 1.21 5.06 -4.74
C ALA A 178 0.53 3.85 -4.07
N THR A 179 -0.30 3.11 -4.80
CA THR A 179 -1.01 1.91 -4.31
C THR A 179 -0.16 0.64 -4.34
N SER A 180 0.95 0.61 -5.08
CA SER A 180 1.81 -0.56 -5.25
C SER A 180 2.40 -1.10 -3.94
N ILE A 181 2.61 -0.24 -2.92
CA ILE A 181 3.01 -0.65 -1.58
C ILE A 181 1.82 -0.44 -0.63
N PRO A 182 1.15 -1.53 -0.20
CA PRO A 182 -0.03 -1.44 0.66
C PRO A 182 0.34 -1.06 2.11
N ASN A 183 -0.69 -0.70 2.89
CA ASN A 183 -0.62 -0.46 4.33
C ASN A 183 0.24 0.74 4.78
N LYS A 184 0.60 1.63 3.85
CA LYS A 184 1.18 2.95 4.14
C LYS A 184 0.20 4.05 3.75
N LYS A 185 0.32 5.22 4.38
CA LYS A 185 -0.34 6.43 3.90
C LYS A 185 0.21 6.78 2.52
N LYS A 186 -0.65 7.27 1.64
CA LYS A 186 -0.33 7.56 0.24
C LYS A 186 -0.56 9.04 -0.02
N VAL A 187 0.43 9.68 -0.58
CA VAL A 187 0.40 11.11 -0.91
C VAL A 187 1.00 11.29 -2.30
N ILE A 188 0.35 12.14 -3.09
CA ILE A 188 0.86 12.58 -4.39
C ILE A 188 1.17 14.06 -4.29
N VAL A 189 2.29 14.48 -4.87
CA VAL A 189 2.68 15.88 -5.04
C VAL A 189 2.80 16.16 -6.53
N LEU A 190 1.81 16.84 -7.08
CA LEU A 190 1.73 17.20 -8.49
C LEU A 190 2.36 18.57 -8.69
N MET A 191 3.35 18.66 -9.56
CA MET A 191 4.09 19.88 -9.93
C MET A 191 3.90 20.15 -11.41
N SER A 192 3.11 21.17 -11.76
CA SER A 192 2.72 21.50 -13.13
C SER A 192 2.28 22.96 -13.21
N ASP A 193 2.17 23.48 -14.41
CA ASP A 193 1.43 24.72 -14.69
C ASP A 193 -0.10 24.50 -14.82
N GLY A 194 -0.59 23.26 -14.72
CA GLY A 194 -2.00 22.92 -14.67
C GLY A 194 -2.69 22.78 -16.01
N VAL A 195 -2.06 23.16 -17.09
CA VAL A 195 -2.63 23.01 -18.44
C VAL A 195 -2.79 21.53 -18.76
N ASN A 196 -3.92 21.13 -19.37
CA ASN A 196 -4.15 19.77 -19.87
C ASN A 196 -4.74 19.84 -21.28
N ASN A 197 -3.94 19.43 -22.25
CA ASN A 197 -4.31 19.50 -23.67
C ASN A 197 -4.06 18.19 -24.43
N ALA A 198 -3.58 17.15 -23.73
CA ALA A 198 -3.34 15.82 -24.26
C ALA A 198 -3.73 14.74 -23.24
N GLY A 199 -3.54 13.47 -23.60
CA GLY A 199 -3.76 12.32 -22.75
C GLY A 199 -5.08 11.58 -23.04
N VAL A 200 -5.16 10.36 -22.53
CA VAL A 200 -6.33 9.48 -22.66
C VAL A 200 -7.26 9.64 -21.45
N ILE A 201 -6.69 9.88 -20.27
CA ILE A 201 -7.43 10.03 -19.02
C ILE A 201 -7.67 11.51 -18.76
N SER A 202 -8.94 11.88 -18.54
CA SER A 202 -9.25 13.25 -18.15
C SER A 202 -8.77 13.56 -16.73
N PRO A 203 -8.48 14.82 -16.39
CA PRO A 203 -8.18 15.20 -15.00
C PRO A 203 -9.29 14.79 -14.01
N ASP A 204 -10.55 14.85 -14.41
CA ASP A 204 -11.68 14.47 -13.55
C ASP A 204 -11.76 12.97 -13.27
N ASP A 205 -11.44 12.13 -14.26
CA ASP A 205 -11.34 10.68 -14.06
C ASP A 205 -10.17 10.34 -13.15
N ALA A 206 -9.04 10.99 -13.34
CA ALA A 206 -7.85 10.80 -12.48
C ALA A 206 -8.10 11.26 -11.03
N ILE A 207 -8.82 12.37 -10.81
CA ILE A 207 -9.28 12.81 -9.49
C ILE A 207 -10.19 11.75 -8.85
N SER A 208 -11.16 11.23 -9.60
CA SER A 208 -12.07 10.19 -9.13
C SER A 208 -11.31 8.92 -8.73
N TYR A 209 -10.29 8.56 -9.49
CA TYR A 209 -9.41 7.44 -9.21
C TYR A 209 -8.60 7.65 -7.92
N ALA A 210 -8.03 8.84 -7.72
CA ALA A 210 -7.33 9.19 -6.49
C ALA A 210 -8.26 9.15 -5.26
N LYS A 211 -9.49 9.65 -5.38
CA LYS A 211 -10.52 9.63 -4.32
C LYS A 211 -10.89 8.21 -3.92
N THR A 212 -11.14 7.34 -4.90
CA THR A 212 -11.49 5.92 -4.68
C THR A 212 -10.39 5.19 -3.90
N ASN A 213 -9.13 5.56 -4.13
CA ASN A 213 -7.97 4.98 -3.45
C ASN A 213 -7.57 5.71 -2.15
N ASN A 214 -8.37 6.71 -1.71
CA ASN A 214 -8.11 7.53 -0.53
C ASN A 214 -6.72 8.19 -0.55
N ILE A 215 -6.32 8.72 -1.71
CA ILE A 215 -5.03 9.38 -1.91
C ILE A 215 -5.22 10.88 -1.86
N GLN A 216 -4.42 11.56 -1.03
CA GLN A 216 -4.36 13.02 -0.99
C GLN A 216 -3.40 13.52 -2.06
N VAL A 217 -3.86 14.45 -2.90
CA VAL A 217 -3.03 15.09 -3.93
C VAL A 217 -2.78 16.53 -3.53
N TYR A 218 -1.53 16.85 -3.26
CA TYR A 218 -1.06 18.22 -3.10
C TYR A 218 -0.60 18.72 -4.46
N THR A 219 -1.04 19.90 -4.83
CA THR A 219 -0.67 20.49 -6.13
C THR A 219 0.17 21.73 -5.92
N VAL A 220 1.22 21.85 -6.73
CA VAL A 220 2.14 22.99 -6.73
C VAL A 220 2.13 23.59 -8.11
N GLY A 221 1.59 24.81 -8.21
CA GLY A 221 1.55 25.57 -9.44
C GLY A 221 2.93 26.18 -9.72
N ILE A 222 3.48 25.87 -10.90
CA ILE A 222 4.78 26.38 -11.33
C ILE A 222 4.55 27.28 -12.54
N GLY A 223 4.65 28.56 -12.34
CA GLY A 223 4.41 29.57 -13.36
C GLY A 223 3.98 30.90 -12.76
N SER A 224 4.17 31.96 -13.52
CA SER A 224 3.67 33.29 -13.19
C SER A 224 2.24 33.47 -13.75
N ASN A 225 1.49 34.42 -13.18
CA ASN A 225 0.20 34.84 -13.74
C ASN A 225 0.38 35.69 -15.00
N GLU A 226 1.60 36.11 -15.31
CA GLU A 226 1.93 36.85 -16.51
C GLU A 226 2.17 35.89 -17.67
N LYS A 227 1.69 36.25 -18.85
CA LYS A 227 1.94 35.47 -20.06
C LYS A 227 3.38 35.57 -20.44
N VAL A 228 4.10 34.47 -20.35
CA VAL A 228 5.55 34.39 -20.74
C VAL A 228 5.63 33.79 -22.14
N ILE A 229 6.36 34.46 -23.03
CA ILE A 229 6.58 33.96 -24.40
C ILE A 229 7.52 32.75 -24.32
N LEU A 230 7.05 31.60 -24.75
CA LEU A 230 7.87 30.36 -24.88
C LEU A 230 8.67 30.35 -26.19
N GLY A 231 8.12 30.92 -27.24
CA GLY A 231 8.65 30.90 -28.58
C GLY A 231 7.63 31.41 -29.60
N TYR A 232 7.92 31.13 -30.84
CA TYR A 232 7.04 31.49 -31.96
C TYR A 232 6.70 30.22 -32.74
N ASP A 233 5.45 30.11 -33.17
CA ASP A 233 5.02 29.02 -34.05
C ASP A 233 5.61 29.18 -35.47
N TRP A 234 5.36 28.20 -36.33
CA TRP A 234 5.83 28.25 -37.74
C TRP A 234 5.30 29.46 -38.53
N PHE A 235 4.22 30.11 -38.07
CA PHE A 235 3.62 31.29 -38.68
C PHE A 235 4.09 32.59 -37.99
N GLY A 236 5.06 32.54 -37.09
CA GLY A 236 5.59 33.70 -36.37
C GLY A 236 4.67 34.22 -35.26
N ARG A 237 3.68 33.46 -34.83
CA ARG A 237 2.76 33.83 -33.72
C ARG A 237 3.37 33.43 -32.38
N PRO A 238 3.39 34.33 -31.37
CA PRO A 238 3.95 34.00 -30.08
C PRO A 238 3.12 32.91 -29.39
N GLN A 239 3.81 31.89 -28.84
CA GLN A 239 3.26 30.90 -27.94
C GLN A 239 3.55 31.33 -26.51
N TYR A 240 2.53 31.21 -25.64
CA TYR A 240 2.62 31.65 -24.26
C TYR A 240 2.55 30.48 -23.30
N ALA A 241 3.36 30.52 -22.23
CA ALA A 241 3.15 29.70 -21.07
C ALA A 241 2.12 30.37 -20.17
N GLU A 242 1.08 29.63 -19.82
CA GLU A 242 0.04 30.07 -18.88
C GLU A 242 0.03 29.15 -17.67
N LEU A 243 -0.49 29.65 -16.54
CA LEU A 243 -0.71 28.86 -15.33
C LEU A 243 -2.21 28.67 -15.14
N ASP A 244 -2.68 27.44 -15.23
CA ASP A 244 -4.09 27.07 -14.91
C ASP A 244 -4.23 26.70 -13.43
N GLU A 245 -4.28 27.70 -12.59
CA GLU A 245 -4.50 27.51 -11.15
C GLU A 245 -5.85 26.83 -10.86
N ALA A 246 -6.89 27.04 -11.68
CA ALA A 246 -8.21 26.51 -11.44
C ALA A 246 -8.21 24.97 -11.47
N THR A 247 -7.56 24.38 -12.46
CA THR A 247 -7.40 22.92 -12.56
C THR A 247 -6.60 22.37 -11.38
N LEU A 248 -5.48 22.98 -11.02
CA LEU A 248 -4.66 22.54 -9.89
C LEU A 248 -5.40 22.65 -8.55
N GLN A 249 -6.12 23.74 -8.31
CA GLN A 249 -6.95 23.92 -7.12
C GLN A 249 -8.08 22.90 -7.05
N LYS A 250 -8.71 22.56 -8.18
CA LYS A 250 -9.75 21.53 -8.27
C LYS A 250 -9.21 20.17 -7.87
N VAL A 251 -8.07 19.75 -8.44
CA VAL A 251 -7.39 18.49 -8.11
C VAL A 251 -7.13 18.40 -6.61
N ALA A 252 -6.49 19.42 -6.03
CA ALA A 252 -6.17 19.44 -4.61
C ALA A 252 -7.40 19.39 -3.72
N LYS A 253 -8.39 20.25 -3.99
CA LYS A 253 -9.63 20.36 -3.18
C LYS A 253 -10.42 19.06 -3.18
N GLU A 254 -10.62 18.44 -4.34
CA GLU A 254 -11.43 17.24 -4.46
C GLU A 254 -10.77 15.99 -3.87
N THR A 255 -9.44 15.97 -3.78
CA THR A 255 -8.69 14.86 -3.18
C THR A 255 -8.30 15.10 -1.71
N ASN A 256 -8.91 16.09 -1.04
CA ASN A 256 -8.59 16.51 0.33
C ASN A 256 -7.10 16.90 0.55
N GLY A 257 -6.44 17.35 -0.50
CA GLY A 257 -5.11 17.95 -0.47
C GLY A 257 -5.16 19.47 -0.33
N GLN A 258 -4.11 20.12 -0.78
CA GLN A 258 -4.00 21.58 -0.81
C GLN A 258 -3.20 22.04 -2.03
N TYR A 259 -3.60 23.18 -2.62
CA TYR A 259 -2.87 23.90 -3.65
C TYR A 259 -1.86 24.87 -3.05
N PHE A 260 -0.68 24.96 -3.66
CA PHE A 260 0.37 25.92 -3.35
C PHE A 260 0.83 26.60 -4.64
N LYS A 261 0.96 27.93 -4.58
CA LYS A 261 1.29 28.75 -5.76
C LYS A 261 2.78 28.83 -6.08
N SER A 262 3.64 28.50 -5.15
CA SER A 262 5.08 28.57 -5.37
C SER A 262 5.81 27.43 -4.70
N VAL A 263 6.99 27.18 -5.19
CA VAL A 263 7.86 26.09 -4.78
C VAL A 263 8.94 26.67 -3.89
N ASP A 264 8.59 26.99 -2.65
CA ASP A 264 9.58 27.37 -1.63
C ASP A 264 9.77 26.22 -0.61
N SER A 265 10.89 26.24 0.09
CA SER A 265 11.22 25.22 1.09
C SER A 265 10.15 25.13 2.22
N GLY A 266 9.55 26.22 2.59
CA GLY A 266 8.50 26.27 3.61
C GLY A 266 7.19 25.64 3.14
N THR A 267 6.87 25.71 1.85
CA THR A 267 5.70 25.03 1.26
C THR A 267 5.86 23.52 1.32
N LEU A 268 7.03 23.00 0.94
CA LEU A 268 7.30 21.56 0.93
C LEU A 268 7.32 20.96 2.33
N GLU A 269 7.86 21.67 3.30
CA GLU A 269 7.83 21.26 4.70
C GLU A 269 6.39 21.15 5.21
N LYS A 270 5.51 22.11 4.88
CA LYS A 270 4.07 22.05 5.23
C LYS A 270 3.36 20.87 4.59
N ILE A 271 3.67 20.55 3.32
CA ILE A 271 3.13 19.34 2.65
C ILE A 271 3.54 18.10 3.43
N TYR A 272 4.82 17.96 3.76
CA TYR A 272 5.33 16.80 4.48
C TYR A 272 4.74 16.68 5.88
N GLN A 273 4.73 17.76 6.67
CA GLN A 273 4.16 17.75 8.01
C GLN A 273 2.68 17.34 8.00
N ARG A 274 1.87 17.86 7.08
CA ARG A 274 0.46 17.47 6.93
C ARG A 274 0.31 16.02 6.45
N ALA A 275 1.19 15.58 5.57
CA ALA A 275 1.23 14.18 5.14
C ALA A 275 1.54 13.25 6.32
N SER A 276 2.41 13.63 7.24
CA SER A 276 2.84 12.80 8.36
C SER A 276 1.93 12.88 9.60
N THR A 277 1.30 14.03 9.89
CA THR A 277 0.60 14.30 11.18
C THR A 277 -0.80 13.70 11.28
N LYS A 278 -1.48 13.36 10.19
CA LYS A 278 -2.87 12.86 10.24
C LYS A 278 -3.00 11.37 10.70
N ASN A 279 -1.95 10.78 11.21
CA ASN A 279 -1.95 9.41 11.77
C ASN A 279 -2.09 9.35 13.30
N ARG A 280 -2.46 10.45 13.97
CA ARG A 280 -2.59 10.50 15.45
C ARG A 280 -4.03 10.57 15.96
N THR A 281 -5.03 10.26 15.12
CA THR A 281 -6.43 10.15 15.58
C THR A 281 -7.01 8.80 15.18
#